data_d5d8f589e25d42117592a265ac81fe54
#
_entry.id   d5d8f589e25d42117592a265ac81fe54
#
_cell.length_a   1.000
_cell.length_b   1.000
_cell.length_c   1.000
_cell.angle_alpha   90.00
_cell.angle_beta   90.00
_cell.angle_gamma   90.00
#
_symmetry.space_group_name_H-M   'P 1'
#
loop_
_entity.id
_entity.type
_entity.pdbx_description
1 polymer ?
#
loop_
_entity_poly.entity_id
_entity_poly.type
_entity_poly.pdbx_seq_one_letter_code
_entity_poly.pdbx_strand_id
1 'polypeptide(L)'
;MSMIDFHSLAKTELHCHLDGSLSLPTIRQLAAMTNIDLPASDEELKHHVTAPAHCENLLDYLEAFDYIRPLLQTKEALTLAAYDVAKQAALENVLYIQVRFAPELSMDQELSVPETIDAVCEGLRQAQDEFGSTAKALVCGMRQSEQKLTSRILAEANQVTDQDFVGFDFAGDEHHYPPQAIETLIQQVKSYNRPMTLHAGECHCPANVVQSMAYGIKRNGHVTLLAYEPELLKEFVKNGVSGELCLTSNLQTKAAATVEDFPYLKMKEAQAHISINTDNRTVSDTDLTKEYTLYHRHFHTTPVDFYQHNVDAIQASFASDEEKQELLTKLEKAYADYL
;
A
#
# COMPACT_ATOMS: atom_id res chain seq x y z
N MET A 1 -8.94 1.50 -33.25
CA MET A 1 -8.07 1.81 -32.09
C MET A 1 -7.41 0.50 -31.67
N SER A 2 -6.08 0.45 -31.56
CA SER A 2 -5.39 -0.71 -31.00
C SER A 2 -5.88 -0.90 -29.55
N MET A 3 -6.10 -2.14 -29.13
CA MET A 3 -6.46 -2.48 -27.77
C MET A 3 -5.29 -2.05 -26.87
N ILE A 4 -5.56 -1.30 -25.78
CA ILE A 4 -4.52 -0.87 -24.85
C ILE A 4 -4.01 -2.11 -24.10
N ASP A 5 -2.71 -2.32 -24.11
CA ASP A 5 -2.06 -3.34 -23.28
C ASP A 5 -1.69 -2.74 -21.92
N PHE A 6 -2.59 -2.90 -20.93
CA PHE A 6 -2.38 -2.37 -19.58
C PHE A 6 -1.22 -3.03 -18.84
N HIS A 7 -0.82 -4.24 -19.24
CA HIS A 7 0.33 -4.91 -18.63
C HIS A 7 1.64 -4.21 -19.02
N SER A 8 1.76 -3.77 -20.25
CA SER A 8 2.96 -3.09 -20.77
C SER A 8 3.10 -1.63 -20.33
N LEU A 9 2.01 -0.98 -19.86
CA LEU A 9 2.10 0.38 -19.36
C LEU A 9 3.00 0.45 -18.12
N ALA A 10 3.88 1.43 -18.06
CA ALA A 10 4.68 1.70 -16.87
C ALA A 10 3.78 2.18 -15.72
N LYS A 11 4.05 1.72 -14.50
CA LYS A 11 3.22 1.94 -13.31
C LYS A 11 4.07 2.35 -12.12
N THR A 12 3.41 2.91 -11.12
CA THR A 12 3.95 3.16 -9.77
C THR A 12 2.94 2.71 -8.73
N GLU A 13 3.42 2.26 -7.58
CA GLU A 13 2.57 1.79 -6.49
C GLU A 13 3.06 2.33 -5.15
N LEU A 14 2.20 3.04 -4.43
CA LEU A 14 2.55 3.64 -3.14
C LEU A 14 1.87 2.96 -1.95
N HIS A 15 0.89 2.05 -2.20
CA HIS A 15 0.08 1.41 -1.19
C HIS A 15 -0.05 -0.09 -1.45
N CYS A 16 0.91 -0.87 -0.96
CA CYS A 16 0.92 -2.32 -1.06
C CYS A 16 1.41 -2.93 0.27
N HIS A 17 0.56 -3.73 0.92
CA HIS A 17 0.91 -4.45 2.15
C HIS A 17 1.68 -5.72 1.84
N LEU A 18 2.76 -5.96 2.59
CA LEU A 18 3.62 -7.14 2.41
C LEU A 18 2.86 -8.44 2.63
N ASP A 19 2.22 -8.55 3.78
CA ASP A 19 1.53 -9.75 4.25
C ASP A 19 0.24 -10.07 3.47
N GLY A 20 -0.39 -9.06 2.86
CA GLY A 20 -1.57 -9.22 2.01
C GLY A 20 -1.26 -9.46 0.52
N SER A 21 0.02 -9.55 0.12
CA SER A 21 0.40 -9.50 -1.30
C SER A 21 1.26 -10.66 -1.78
N LEU A 22 1.43 -11.72 -0.98
CA LEU A 22 2.27 -12.86 -1.32
C LEU A 22 1.62 -13.75 -2.39
N SER A 23 2.40 -14.16 -3.39
CA SER A 23 1.92 -15.14 -4.37
C SER A 23 1.66 -16.51 -3.72
N LEU A 24 0.69 -17.29 -4.25
CA LEU A 24 0.40 -18.64 -3.73
C LEU A 24 1.64 -19.55 -3.73
N PRO A 25 2.52 -19.55 -4.75
CA PRO A 25 3.77 -20.31 -4.70
C PRO A 25 4.68 -19.91 -3.53
N THR A 26 4.78 -18.61 -3.25
CA THR A 26 5.58 -18.11 -2.13
C THR A 26 4.97 -18.48 -0.79
N ILE A 27 3.64 -18.39 -0.63
CA ILE A 27 2.94 -18.85 0.58
C ILE A 27 3.25 -20.34 0.84
N ARG A 28 3.22 -21.21 -0.19
CA ARG A 28 3.59 -22.62 -0.06
C ARG A 28 5.04 -22.83 0.31
N GLN A 29 5.94 -22.06 -0.27
CA GLN A 29 7.36 -22.13 0.07
C GLN A 29 7.61 -21.74 1.52
N LEU A 30 6.98 -20.67 1.99
CA LEU A 30 7.05 -20.20 3.38
C LEU A 30 6.48 -21.25 4.36
N ALA A 31 5.36 -21.88 4.02
CA ALA A 31 4.77 -22.94 4.82
C ALA A 31 5.70 -24.16 4.95
N ALA A 32 6.38 -24.54 3.86
CA ALA A 32 7.39 -25.60 3.89
C ALA A 32 8.60 -25.22 4.76
N MET A 33 9.03 -23.96 4.76
CA MET A 33 10.14 -23.46 5.60
C MET A 33 9.78 -23.44 7.09
N THR A 34 8.52 -23.16 7.41
CA THR A 34 8.03 -23.03 8.79
C THR A 34 7.37 -24.29 9.35
N ASN A 35 7.26 -25.36 8.54
CA ASN A 35 6.54 -26.60 8.86
C ASN A 35 5.07 -26.35 9.28
N ILE A 36 4.42 -25.40 8.63
CA ILE A 36 2.99 -25.10 8.83
C ILE A 36 2.20 -25.80 7.70
N ASP A 37 1.19 -26.56 8.10
CA ASP A 37 0.32 -27.24 7.14
C ASP A 37 -0.63 -26.24 6.48
N LEU A 38 -0.73 -26.30 5.17
CA LEU A 38 -1.67 -25.54 4.35
C LEU A 38 -2.62 -26.47 3.59
N PRO A 39 -3.78 -25.95 3.12
CA PRO A 39 -4.66 -26.70 2.22
C PRO A 39 -3.90 -27.29 1.03
N ALA A 40 -4.23 -28.52 0.64
CA ALA A 40 -3.48 -29.26 -0.38
C ALA A 40 -3.62 -28.65 -1.78
N SER A 41 -4.80 -28.12 -2.13
CA SER A 41 -5.06 -27.50 -3.43
C SER A 41 -4.82 -25.98 -3.40
N ASP A 42 -4.42 -25.41 -4.53
CA ASP A 42 -4.29 -23.96 -4.67
C ASP A 42 -5.63 -23.23 -4.64
N GLU A 43 -6.71 -23.91 -5.09
CA GLU A 43 -8.06 -23.35 -5.04
C GLU A 43 -8.52 -23.17 -3.58
N GLU A 44 -8.31 -24.19 -2.75
CA GLU A 44 -8.64 -24.14 -1.32
C GLU A 44 -7.75 -23.13 -0.58
N LEU A 45 -6.43 -23.13 -0.85
CA LEU A 45 -5.52 -22.15 -0.27
C LEU A 45 -5.94 -20.72 -0.65
N LYS A 46 -6.23 -20.48 -1.93
CA LYS A 46 -6.70 -19.18 -2.41
C LYS A 46 -7.96 -18.73 -1.66
N HIS A 47 -8.90 -19.64 -1.41
CA HIS A 47 -10.11 -19.31 -0.66
C HIS A 47 -9.84 -18.82 0.76
N HIS A 48 -8.78 -19.30 1.41
CA HIS A 48 -8.40 -18.89 2.77
C HIS A 48 -7.59 -17.58 2.83
N VAL A 49 -6.83 -17.28 1.78
CA VAL A 49 -5.95 -16.10 1.76
C VAL A 49 -6.50 -14.93 0.93
N THR A 50 -7.71 -15.06 0.41
CA THR A 50 -8.43 -14.03 -0.34
C THR A 50 -9.63 -13.56 0.47
N ALA A 51 -9.96 -12.28 0.39
CA ALA A 51 -11.13 -11.69 1.05
C ALA A 51 -12.40 -12.50 0.74
N PRO A 52 -13.21 -12.84 1.76
CA PRO A 52 -14.41 -13.63 1.57
C PRO A 52 -15.39 -12.97 0.59
N ALA A 53 -16.06 -13.77 -0.26
CA ALA A 53 -17.05 -13.25 -1.21
C ALA A 53 -18.23 -12.51 -0.54
N HIS A 54 -18.46 -12.76 0.75
CA HIS A 54 -19.49 -12.13 1.59
C HIS A 54 -18.92 -11.08 2.56
N CYS A 55 -17.73 -10.56 2.28
CA CYS A 55 -17.11 -9.51 3.07
C CYS A 55 -18.03 -8.29 3.17
N GLU A 56 -18.37 -7.89 4.38
CA GLU A 56 -19.27 -6.76 4.64
C GLU A 56 -18.56 -5.55 5.27
N ASN A 57 -17.33 -5.75 5.73
CA ASN A 57 -16.55 -4.72 6.42
C ASN A 57 -15.06 -5.07 6.44
N LEU A 58 -14.25 -4.15 6.94
CA LEU A 58 -12.80 -4.32 7.06
C LEU A 58 -12.40 -5.51 7.96
N LEU A 59 -13.16 -5.83 9.01
CA LEU A 59 -12.79 -6.92 9.92
C LEU A 59 -12.91 -8.28 9.23
N ASP A 60 -13.98 -8.49 8.43
CA ASP A 60 -14.14 -9.71 7.62
C ASP A 60 -12.99 -9.84 6.61
N TYR A 61 -12.57 -8.72 6.03
CA TYR A 61 -11.44 -8.67 5.09
C TYR A 61 -10.13 -9.11 5.76
N LEU A 62 -9.91 -8.72 7.02
CA LEU A 62 -8.69 -9.02 7.75
C LEU A 62 -8.54 -10.49 8.15
N GLU A 63 -9.61 -11.30 8.12
CA GLU A 63 -9.52 -12.75 8.43
C GLU A 63 -8.56 -13.50 7.51
N ALA A 64 -8.39 -13.04 6.25
CA ALA A 64 -7.47 -13.66 5.30
C ALA A 64 -5.98 -13.62 5.75
N PHE A 65 -5.63 -12.71 6.64
CA PHE A 65 -4.25 -12.57 7.15
C PHE A 65 -3.86 -13.62 8.20
N ASP A 66 -4.84 -14.30 8.81
CA ASP A 66 -4.60 -15.30 9.85
C ASP A 66 -3.75 -16.48 9.35
N TYR A 67 -3.85 -16.82 8.06
CA TYR A 67 -3.02 -17.84 7.41
C TYR A 67 -1.61 -17.37 7.09
N ILE A 68 -1.41 -16.07 6.91
CA ILE A 68 -0.14 -15.48 6.44
C ILE A 68 0.77 -15.13 7.60
N ARG A 69 0.24 -14.51 8.66
CA ARG A 69 1.04 -14.03 9.80
C ARG A 69 1.97 -15.09 10.38
N PRO A 70 1.55 -16.36 10.65
CA PRO A 70 2.43 -17.37 11.21
C PRO A 70 3.62 -17.74 10.30
N LEU A 71 3.53 -17.49 9.00
CA LEU A 71 4.57 -17.79 8.02
C LEU A 71 5.70 -16.75 8.01
N LEU A 72 5.48 -15.55 8.56
CA LEU A 72 6.36 -14.38 8.44
C LEU A 72 7.12 -14.09 9.74
N GLN A 73 7.64 -15.13 10.41
CA GLN A 73 8.23 -15.01 11.74
C GLN A 73 9.76 -15.16 11.75
N THR A 74 10.42 -15.27 10.59
CA THR A 74 11.88 -15.39 10.48
C THR A 74 12.43 -14.38 9.47
N LYS A 75 13.74 -14.08 9.56
CA LYS A 75 14.41 -13.21 8.59
C LYS A 75 14.29 -13.73 7.16
N GLU A 76 14.53 -15.01 6.98
CA GLU A 76 14.47 -15.67 5.68
C GLU A 76 13.06 -15.60 5.09
N ALA A 77 12.03 -15.75 5.93
CA ALA A 77 10.64 -15.64 5.50
C ALA A 77 10.29 -14.22 5.06
N LEU A 78 10.67 -13.22 5.84
CA LEU A 78 10.45 -11.81 5.50
C LEU A 78 11.22 -11.40 4.23
N THR A 79 12.48 -11.86 4.07
CA THR A 79 13.26 -11.58 2.87
C THR A 79 12.61 -12.19 1.63
N LEU A 80 12.17 -13.46 1.72
CA LEU A 80 11.49 -14.13 0.61
C LEU A 80 10.14 -13.43 0.27
N ALA A 81 9.38 -13.05 1.29
CA ALA A 81 8.11 -12.34 1.11
C ALA A 81 8.29 -11.00 0.39
N ALA A 82 9.25 -10.20 0.85
CA ALA A 82 9.54 -8.89 0.25
C ALA A 82 10.07 -9.01 -1.19
N TYR A 83 10.95 -9.97 -1.43
CA TYR A 83 11.42 -10.29 -2.79
C TYR A 83 10.24 -10.66 -3.71
N ASP A 84 9.33 -11.52 -3.26
CA ASP A 84 8.18 -11.96 -4.06
C ASP A 84 7.27 -10.80 -4.46
N VAL A 85 6.92 -9.93 -3.50
CA VAL A 85 6.03 -8.77 -3.77
C VAL A 85 6.69 -7.80 -4.76
N ALA A 86 7.96 -7.48 -4.57
CA ALA A 86 8.68 -6.58 -5.47
C ALA A 86 8.87 -7.20 -6.87
N LYS A 87 9.12 -8.52 -6.96
CA LYS A 87 9.18 -9.28 -8.21
C LYS A 87 7.84 -9.24 -8.96
N GLN A 88 6.72 -9.50 -8.28
CA GLN A 88 5.39 -9.43 -8.89
C GLN A 88 5.16 -8.06 -9.52
N ALA A 89 5.47 -6.99 -8.78
CA ALA A 89 5.33 -5.61 -9.26
C ALA A 89 6.22 -5.35 -10.50
N ALA A 90 7.49 -5.76 -10.45
CA ALA A 90 8.42 -5.59 -11.57
C ALA A 90 7.95 -6.30 -12.84
N LEU A 91 7.41 -7.52 -12.71
CA LEU A 91 6.86 -8.29 -13.83
C LEU A 91 5.63 -7.63 -14.48
N GLU A 92 4.95 -6.72 -13.78
CA GLU A 92 3.85 -5.89 -14.31
C GLU A 92 4.31 -4.52 -14.84
N ASN A 93 5.61 -4.33 -15.01
CA ASN A 93 6.19 -3.05 -15.41
C ASN A 93 5.96 -1.90 -14.40
N VAL A 94 5.96 -2.22 -13.11
CA VAL A 94 5.97 -1.22 -12.03
C VAL A 94 7.40 -0.68 -11.89
N LEU A 95 7.59 0.62 -12.12
CA LEU A 95 8.90 1.28 -12.03
C LEU A 95 9.31 1.53 -10.57
N TYR A 96 8.35 1.76 -9.69
CA TYR A 96 8.57 2.10 -8.29
C TYR A 96 7.43 1.56 -7.43
N ILE A 97 7.77 0.88 -6.34
CA ILE A 97 6.81 0.37 -5.36
C ILE A 97 7.24 0.74 -3.93
N GLN A 98 6.27 1.12 -3.07
CA GLN A 98 6.43 1.20 -1.62
C GLN A 98 5.64 0.09 -0.94
N VAL A 99 6.37 -0.86 -0.37
CA VAL A 99 5.79 -1.99 0.38
C VAL A 99 5.75 -1.64 1.86
N ARG A 100 4.56 -1.74 2.47
CA ARG A 100 4.36 -1.47 3.90
C ARG A 100 4.17 -2.74 4.68
N PHE A 101 4.69 -2.78 5.91
CA PHE A 101 4.53 -3.91 6.82
C PHE A 101 4.59 -3.45 8.28
N ALA A 102 3.96 -4.20 9.18
CA ALA A 102 3.98 -3.95 10.62
C ALA A 102 4.98 -4.90 11.31
N PRO A 103 6.12 -4.43 11.83
CA PRO A 103 7.11 -5.28 12.51
C PRO A 103 6.51 -6.16 13.60
N GLU A 104 5.57 -5.64 14.39
CA GLU A 104 4.94 -6.37 15.49
C GLU A 104 4.26 -7.67 15.08
N LEU A 105 3.79 -7.77 13.82
CA LEU A 105 3.14 -8.96 13.29
C LEU A 105 4.14 -10.06 12.90
N SER A 106 5.44 -9.78 12.94
CA SER A 106 6.52 -10.70 12.60
C SER A 106 7.50 -10.93 13.76
N MET A 107 7.11 -10.59 14.99
CA MET A 107 7.97 -10.67 16.19
C MET A 107 7.54 -11.75 17.20
N ASP A 108 6.67 -12.67 16.79
CA ASP A 108 6.20 -13.74 17.68
C ASP A 108 7.30 -14.77 18.00
N GLN A 109 8.39 -14.84 17.21
CA GLN A 109 9.54 -15.72 17.37
C GLN A 109 10.85 -14.94 17.59
N GLU A 110 10.81 -13.91 18.43
CA GLU A 110 11.97 -13.18 18.95
C GLU A 110 12.73 -12.29 17.94
N LEU A 111 12.21 -12.04 16.73
CA LEU A 111 12.80 -11.00 15.88
C LEU A 111 12.70 -9.62 16.54
N SER A 112 13.77 -8.86 16.47
CA SER A 112 13.77 -7.44 16.83
C SER A 112 13.23 -6.57 15.70
N VAL A 113 12.81 -5.36 16.02
CA VAL A 113 12.33 -4.39 15.01
C VAL A 113 13.37 -4.13 13.90
N PRO A 114 14.66 -3.85 14.21
CA PRO A 114 15.68 -3.70 13.18
C PRO A 114 15.81 -4.94 12.28
N GLU A 115 15.78 -6.14 12.85
CA GLU A 115 15.91 -7.37 12.07
C GLU A 115 14.76 -7.59 11.11
N THR A 116 13.52 -7.20 11.47
CA THR A 116 12.39 -7.27 10.53
C THR A 116 12.56 -6.28 9.37
N ILE A 117 13.02 -5.05 9.66
CA ILE A 117 13.23 -4.02 8.64
C ILE A 117 14.37 -4.42 7.71
N ASP A 118 15.51 -4.87 8.25
CA ASP A 118 16.68 -5.30 7.47
C ASP A 118 16.31 -6.46 6.53
N ALA A 119 15.53 -7.44 7.03
CA ALA A 119 15.09 -8.58 6.21
C ALA A 119 14.17 -8.17 5.07
N VAL A 120 13.22 -7.26 5.32
CA VAL A 120 12.33 -6.73 4.27
C VAL A 120 13.13 -5.93 3.24
N CYS A 121 13.97 -5.00 3.68
CA CYS A 121 14.81 -4.20 2.77
C CYS A 121 15.75 -5.08 1.94
N GLU A 122 16.31 -6.14 2.51
CA GLU A 122 17.15 -7.10 1.77
C GLU A 122 16.36 -7.79 0.65
N GLY A 123 15.14 -8.28 0.93
CA GLY A 123 14.30 -8.91 -0.10
C GLY A 123 13.91 -7.95 -1.23
N LEU A 124 13.54 -6.71 -0.88
CA LEU A 124 13.24 -5.66 -1.86
C LEU A 124 14.45 -5.37 -2.76
N ARG A 125 15.65 -5.28 -2.16
CA ARG A 125 16.91 -5.03 -2.88
C ARG A 125 17.27 -6.17 -3.83
N GLN A 126 17.12 -7.43 -3.39
CA GLN A 126 17.34 -8.60 -4.25
C GLN A 126 16.45 -8.56 -5.51
N ALA A 127 15.16 -8.23 -5.35
CA ALA A 127 14.26 -8.10 -6.49
C ALA A 127 14.62 -6.88 -7.37
N GLN A 128 15.00 -5.75 -6.77
CA GLN A 128 15.46 -4.56 -7.51
C GLN A 128 16.70 -4.88 -8.37
N ASP A 129 17.68 -5.60 -7.81
CA ASP A 129 18.90 -5.97 -8.52
C ASP A 129 18.63 -6.93 -9.69
N GLU A 130 17.64 -7.82 -9.54
CA GLU A 130 17.29 -8.81 -10.57
C GLU A 130 16.40 -8.23 -11.68
N PHE A 131 15.42 -7.37 -11.33
CA PHE A 131 14.37 -6.91 -12.25
C PHE A 131 14.45 -5.42 -12.60
N GLY A 132 15.21 -4.61 -11.87
CA GLY A 132 15.43 -3.19 -12.17
C GLY A 132 14.29 -2.25 -11.75
N SER A 133 13.29 -2.75 -11.03
CA SER A 133 12.22 -1.93 -10.43
C SER A 133 12.68 -1.41 -9.06
N THR A 134 12.49 -0.13 -8.77
CA THR A 134 12.84 0.43 -7.45
C THR A 134 11.79 0.06 -6.41
N ALA A 135 12.22 -0.55 -5.30
CA ALA A 135 11.33 -0.97 -4.22
C ALA A 135 11.79 -0.41 -2.87
N LYS A 136 10.87 0.14 -2.09
CA LYS A 136 11.16 0.75 -0.79
C LYS A 136 10.19 0.24 0.28
N ALA A 137 10.63 0.25 1.54
CA ALA A 137 9.86 -0.22 2.70
C ALA A 137 9.25 0.95 3.49
N LEU A 138 8.03 0.75 3.99
CA LEU A 138 7.39 1.58 5.01
C LEU A 138 7.09 0.73 6.25
N VAL A 139 7.34 1.28 7.43
CA VAL A 139 6.95 0.65 8.71
C VAL A 139 5.58 1.14 9.14
N CYS A 140 4.64 0.21 9.33
CA CYS A 140 3.32 0.47 9.88
C CYS A 140 3.30 0.32 11.39
N GLY A 141 2.73 1.32 12.09
CA GLY A 141 2.20 1.14 13.44
C GLY A 141 0.76 0.65 13.36
N MET A 142 0.40 -0.39 14.14
CA MET A 142 -0.99 -0.85 14.20
C MET A 142 -1.78 0.00 15.18
N ARG A 143 -2.90 0.57 14.74
CA ARG A 143 -3.71 1.53 15.50
C ARG A 143 -4.31 0.94 16.77
N GLN A 144 -4.74 -0.34 16.69
CA GLN A 144 -5.38 -1.07 17.78
C GLN A 144 -4.42 -1.66 18.81
N SER A 145 -3.12 -1.62 18.53
CA SER A 145 -2.11 -2.18 19.44
C SER A 145 -1.86 -1.29 20.66
N GLU A 146 -1.25 -1.87 21.68
CA GLU A 146 -0.88 -1.11 22.89
C GLU A 146 0.06 0.04 22.51
N GLN A 147 -0.31 1.28 22.84
CA GLN A 147 0.45 2.47 22.44
C GLN A 147 1.92 2.44 22.87
N LYS A 148 2.23 1.81 24.04
CA LYS A 148 3.61 1.68 24.49
C LYS A 148 4.41 0.74 23.60
N LEU A 149 3.81 -0.35 23.14
CA LEU A 149 4.44 -1.28 22.20
C LEU A 149 4.72 -0.57 20.89
N THR A 150 3.69 0.05 20.28
CA THR A 150 3.84 0.77 19.01
C THR A 150 4.87 1.91 19.13
N SER A 151 4.83 2.70 20.22
CA SER A 151 5.83 3.75 20.48
C SER A 151 7.26 3.22 20.53
N ARG A 152 7.48 2.06 21.16
CA ARG A 152 8.79 1.39 21.20
C ARG A 152 9.22 0.95 19.80
N ILE A 153 8.33 0.29 19.05
CA ILE A 153 8.60 -0.15 17.68
C ILE A 153 9.00 1.03 16.78
N LEU A 154 8.26 2.13 16.84
CA LEU A 154 8.57 3.34 16.07
C LEU A 154 9.93 3.94 16.47
N ALA A 155 10.27 3.92 17.76
CA ALA A 155 11.55 4.42 18.25
C ALA A 155 12.72 3.53 17.79
N GLU A 156 12.59 2.22 17.85
CA GLU A 156 13.58 1.26 17.37
C GLU A 156 13.74 1.35 15.84
N ALA A 157 12.62 1.40 15.10
CA ALA A 157 12.63 1.57 13.65
C ALA A 157 13.35 2.87 13.22
N ASN A 158 13.16 3.96 13.96
CA ASN A 158 13.85 5.22 13.65
C ASN A 158 15.38 5.14 13.77
N GLN A 159 15.93 4.17 14.47
CA GLN A 159 17.39 3.95 14.56
C GLN A 159 17.95 3.19 13.35
N VAL A 160 17.08 2.56 12.55
CA VAL A 160 17.51 1.86 11.33
C VAL A 160 17.91 2.89 10.27
N THR A 161 19.11 2.71 9.72
CA THR A 161 19.70 3.63 8.72
C THR A 161 19.67 3.08 7.30
N ASP A 162 18.99 1.94 7.07
CA ASP A 162 18.86 1.40 5.71
C ASP A 162 18.15 2.42 4.80
N GLN A 163 18.74 2.65 3.62
CA GLN A 163 18.25 3.64 2.66
C GLN A 163 16.95 3.23 1.97
N ASP A 164 16.61 1.93 2.01
CA ASP A 164 15.38 1.41 1.41
C ASP A 164 14.21 1.44 2.39
N PHE A 165 14.45 1.72 3.68
CA PHE A 165 13.42 2.09 4.64
C PHE A 165 13.17 3.60 4.61
N VAL A 166 12.06 4.02 3.98
CA VAL A 166 11.86 5.43 3.61
C VAL A 166 10.79 6.16 4.41
N GLY A 167 9.98 5.50 5.24
CA GLY A 167 8.95 6.22 5.98
C GLY A 167 8.02 5.33 6.81
N PHE A 168 7.00 5.97 7.35
CA PHE A 168 6.04 5.35 8.27
C PHE A 168 4.60 5.43 7.75
N ASP A 169 3.76 4.55 8.32
CA ASP A 169 2.31 4.55 8.14
C ASP A 169 1.62 4.13 9.44
N PHE A 170 0.32 4.33 9.55
CA PHE A 170 -0.54 3.74 10.57
C PHE A 170 -1.73 3.07 9.90
N ALA A 171 -1.85 1.77 10.10
CA ALA A 171 -2.88 0.92 9.52
C ALA A 171 -3.76 0.26 10.60
N GLY A 172 -4.77 -0.49 10.18
CA GLY A 172 -5.70 -1.24 11.04
C GLY A 172 -7.01 -0.51 11.28
N ASP A 173 -7.66 -0.76 12.40
CA ASP A 173 -9.02 -0.34 12.70
C ASP A 173 -9.15 1.20 12.85
N GLU A 174 -9.40 1.87 11.73
CA GLU A 174 -9.58 3.32 11.67
C GLU A 174 -10.83 3.80 12.41
N HIS A 175 -11.88 2.97 12.44
CA HIS A 175 -13.17 3.34 13.02
C HIS A 175 -13.08 3.53 14.54
N HIS A 176 -12.48 2.55 15.24
CA HIS A 176 -12.35 2.60 16.70
C HIS A 176 -11.10 3.33 17.17
N TYR A 177 -10.10 3.47 16.30
CA TYR A 177 -8.82 4.15 16.59
C TYR A 177 -8.55 5.27 15.59
N PRO A 178 -9.36 6.36 15.60
CA PRO A 178 -9.19 7.50 14.70
C PRO A 178 -7.83 8.20 14.92
N PRO A 179 -7.40 9.11 14.03
CA PRO A 179 -6.12 9.80 14.17
C PRO A 179 -5.89 10.47 15.53
N GLN A 180 -6.97 10.96 16.19
CA GLN A 180 -6.87 11.52 17.54
C GLN A 180 -6.45 10.48 18.59
N ALA A 181 -6.92 9.24 18.45
CA ALA A 181 -6.57 8.18 19.41
C ALA A 181 -5.08 7.82 19.38
N ILE A 182 -4.42 8.03 18.22
CA ILE A 182 -3.00 7.76 18.01
C ILE A 182 -2.16 9.05 17.84
N GLU A 183 -2.68 10.21 18.21
CA GLU A 183 -2.00 11.50 18.03
C GLU A 183 -0.59 11.51 18.60
N THR A 184 -0.40 10.96 19.79
CA THR A 184 0.94 10.87 20.43
C THR A 184 1.95 10.13 19.54
N LEU A 185 1.53 9.04 18.89
CA LEU A 185 2.38 8.26 17.99
C LEU A 185 2.66 9.03 16.71
N ILE A 186 1.66 9.71 16.15
CA ILE A 186 1.83 10.59 14.97
C ILE A 186 2.85 11.69 15.27
N GLN A 187 2.72 12.38 16.42
CA GLN A 187 3.68 13.42 16.81
C GLN A 187 5.08 12.85 17.06
N GLN A 188 5.18 11.64 17.58
CA GLN A 188 6.45 10.94 17.76
C GLN A 188 7.13 10.73 16.39
N VAL A 189 6.44 10.19 15.38
CA VAL A 189 7.01 10.00 14.01
C VAL A 189 7.39 11.33 13.40
N LYS A 190 6.56 12.37 13.53
CA LYS A 190 6.89 13.72 13.04
C LYS A 190 8.19 14.26 13.64
N SER A 191 8.48 13.96 14.93
CA SER A 191 9.72 14.37 15.58
C SER A 191 10.98 13.73 14.99
N TYR A 192 10.84 12.64 14.24
CA TYR A 192 11.94 11.94 13.57
C TYR A 192 12.37 12.57 12.25
N ASN A 193 11.62 13.55 11.75
CA ASN A 193 11.82 14.16 10.42
C ASN A 193 11.81 13.11 9.28
N ARG A 194 11.09 12.00 9.46
CA ARG A 194 10.85 11.01 8.41
C ARG A 194 9.46 11.18 7.80
N PRO A 195 9.30 10.91 6.50
CA PRO A 195 8.01 11.01 5.84
C PRO A 195 7.00 10.01 6.43
N MET A 196 5.72 10.36 6.30
CA MET A 196 4.63 9.51 6.79
C MET A 196 3.41 9.62 5.86
N THR A 197 2.77 8.48 5.60
CA THR A 197 1.41 8.39 5.09
C THR A 197 0.46 7.98 6.22
N LEU A 198 -0.83 8.00 6.00
CA LEU A 198 -1.84 7.58 6.98
C LEU A 198 -3.05 6.99 6.26
N HIS A 199 -3.48 5.80 6.64
CA HIS A 199 -4.81 5.33 6.27
C HIS A 199 -5.84 6.30 6.84
N ALA A 200 -6.66 6.91 6.01
CA ALA A 200 -7.67 7.86 6.44
C ALA A 200 -8.85 7.93 5.46
N GLY A 201 -10.06 7.78 5.98
CA GLY A 201 -11.28 7.88 5.19
C GLY A 201 -11.78 6.56 4.61
N GLU A 202 -11.31 5.42 5.10
CA GLU A 202 -11.83 4.11 4.74
C GLU A 202 -13.10 3.76 5.55
N CYS A 203 -13.25 4.31 6.75
CA CYS A 203 -14.38 4.03 7.65
C CYS A 203 -15.57 4.99 7.50
N HIS A 204 -15.71 5.71 6.40
CA HIS A 204 -16.73 6.77 6.22
C HIS A 204 -16.68 7.89 7.28
N CYS A 205 -15.51 8.20 7.81
CA CYS A 205 -15.29 9.20 8.85
C CYS A 205 -14.55 10.43 8.28
N PRO A 206 -15.26 11.49 7.83
CA PRO A 206 -14.63 12.71 7.27
C PRO A 206 -13.64 13.35 8.23
N ALA A 207 -13.94 13.30 9.54
CA ALA A 207 -13.07 13.83 10.57
C ALA A 207 -11.65 13.26 10.54
N ASN A 208 -11.46 12.02 10.09
CA ASN A 208 -10.15 11.39 10.05
C ASN A 208 -9.24 12.00 8.98
N VAL A 209 -9.78 12.33 7.79
CA VAL A 209 -9.03 13.05 6.76
C VAL A 209 -8.75 14.50 7.18
N VAL A 210 -9.74 15.18 7.78
CA VAL A 210 -9.54 16.54 8.32
C VAL A 210 -8.41 16.54 9.35
N GLN A 211 -8.40 15.56 10.27
CA GLN A 211 -7.40 15.44 11.31
C GLN A 211 -6.01 15.12 10.74
N SER A 212 -5.94 14.19 9.76
CA SER A 212 -4.69 13.88 9.05
C SER A 212 -4.08 15.14 8.43
N MET A 213 -4.88 15.93 7.72
CA MET A 213 -4.45 17.21 7.17
C MET A 213 -4.01 18.21 8.25
N ALA A 214 -4.75 18.29 9.37
CA ALA A 214 -4.40 19.16 10.49
C ALA A 214 -3.05 18.79 11.13
N TYR A 215 -2.71 17.50 11.14
CA TYR A 215 -1.38 17.03 11.55
C TYR A 215 -0.30 17.26 10.48
N GLY A 216 -0.66 17.81 9.32
CA GLY A 216 0.28 18.15 8.23
C GLY A 216 0.69 16.96 7.38
N ILE A 217 -0.04 15.85 7.44
CA ILE A 217 0.21 14.67 6.63
C ILE A 217 -0.22 14.97 5.19
N LYS A 218 0.67 14.70 4.23
CA LYS A 218 0.50 15.06 2.82
C LYS A 218 0.11 13.89 1.91
N ARG A 219 -0.05 12.69 2.48
CA ARG A 219 -0.42 11.48 1.75
C ARG A 219 -1.36 10.64 2.59
N ASN A 220 -2.53 10.30 2.06
CA ASN A 220 -3.53 9.54 2.76
C ASN A 220 -3.99 8.32 1.96
N GLY A 221 -4.06 7.16 2.61
CA GLY A 221 -4.63 5.94 2.05
C GLY A 221 -6.15 6.01 1.97
N HIS A 222 -6.71 5.42 0.92
CA HIS A 222 -8.13 5.21 0.62
C HIS A 222 -8.93 6.48 0.30
N VAL A 223 -9.11 7.39 1.23
CA VAL A 223 -9.85 8.67 1.11
C VAL A 223 -11.23 8.56 0.42
N THR A 224 -11.89 7.40 0.52
CA THR A 224 -13.13 7.08 -0.22
C THR A 224 -14.28 8.03 0.08
N LEU A 225 -14.34 8.56 1.30
CA LEU A 225 -15.36 9.51 1.72
C LEU A 225 -15.34 10.84 0.94
N LEU A 226 -14.24 11.19 0.26
CA LEU A 226 -14.17 12.41 -0.57
C LEU A 226 -15.20 12.40 -1.71
N ALA A 227 -15.74 11.22 -2.06
CA ALA A 227 -16.87 11.11 -2.97
C ALA A 227 -18.11 11.89 -2.51
N TYR A 228 -18.29 12.08 -1.20
CA TYR A 228 -19.48 12.68 -0.60
C TYR A 228 -19.23 14.03 0.07
N GLU A 229 -17.98 14.46 0.16
CA GLU A 229 -17.54 15.64 0.91
C GLU A 229 -16.88 16.68 0.01
N PRO A 230 -17.63 17.41 -0.84
CA PRO A 230 -17.05 18.29 -1.86
C PRO A 230 -16.24 19.46 -1.27
N GLU A 231 -16.60 19.99 -0.11
CA GLU A 231 -15.83 21.05 0.54
C GLU A 231 -14.51 20.49 1.13
N LEU A 232 -14.54 19.29 1.69
CA LEU A 232 -13.34 18.62 2.16
C LEU A 232 -12.42 18.27 0.98
N LEU A 233 -12.97 17.85 -0.15
CA LEU A 233 -12.18 17.61 -1.37
C LEU A 233 -11.47 18.89 -1.84
N LYS A 234 -12.13 20.04 -1.83
CA LYS A 234 -11.50 21.33 -2.15
C LYS A 234 -10.35 21.67 -1.20
N GLU A 235 -10.54 21.43 0.10
CA GLU A 235 -9.49 21.62 1.09
C GLU A 235 -8.34 20.64 0.90
N PHE A 236 -8.63 19.38 0.58
CA PHE A 236 -7.66 18.33 0.29
C PHE A 236 -6.75 18.75 -0.88
N VAL A 237 -7.34 19.18 -2.00
CA VAL A 237 -6.61 19.69 -3.18
C VAL A 237 -5.80 20.94 -2.83
N LYS A 238 -6.43 21.93 -2.17
CA LYS A 238 -5.76 23.19 -1.79
C LYS A 238 -4.54 22.95 -0.90
N ASN A 239 -4.58 21.95 -0.04
CA ASN A 239 -3.47 21.59 0.83
C ASN A 239 -2.39 20.73 0.13
N GLY A 240 -2.57 20.39 -1.14
CA GLY A 240 -1.64 19.55 -1.91
C GLY A 240 -1.48 18.16 -1.30
N VAL A 241 -2.57 17.57 -0.83
CA VAL A 241 -2.58 16.21 -0.28
C VAL A 241 -2.80 15.22 -1.41
N SER A 242 -2.09 14.09 -1.39
CA SER A 242 -2.23 13.01 -2.35
C SER A 242 -3.08 11.86 -1.77
N GLY A 243 -3.99 11.31 -2.58
CA GLY A 243 -4.82 10.16 -2.24
C GLY A 243 -4.25 8.87 -2.84
N GLU A 244 -4.08 7.84 -2.00
CA GLU A 244 -3.71 6.49 -2.42
C GLU A 244 -4.99 5.67 -2.63
N LEU A 245 -5.46 5.56 -3.87
CA LEU A 245 -6.73 4.92 -4.19
C LEU A 245 -6.56 3.42 -4.45
N CYS A 246 -7.41 2.59 -3.82
CA CYS A 246 -7.38 1.13 -3.86
C CYS A 246 -8.77 0.61 -4.23
N LEU A 247 -9.14 0.64 -5.54
CA LEU A 247 -10.52 0.40 -5.98
C LEU A 247 -11.05 -0.97 -5.54
N THR A 248 -10.35 -2.05 -5.87
CA THR A 248 -10.82 -3.42 -5.56
C THR A 248 -10.96 -3.62 -4.06
N SER A 249 -9.95 -3.26 -3.27
CA SER A 249 -9.99 -3.36 -1.81
C SER A 249 -11.15 -2.56 -1.23
N ASN A 250 -11.34 -1.31 -1.65
CA ASN A 250 -12.38 -0.44 -1.11
C ASN A 250 -13.81 -0.90 -1.45
N LEU A 251 -14.00 -1.63 -2.55
CA LEU A 251 -15.26 -2.31 -2.84
C LEU A 251 -15.48 -3.53 -1.94
N GLN A 252 -14.42 -4.27 -1.62
CA GLN A 252 -14.49 -5.46 -0.76
C GLN A 252 -14.73 -5.06 0.71
N THR A 253 -14.00 -4.09 1.24
CA THR A 253 -14.18 -3.58 2.62
C THR A 253 -15.45 -2.75 2.81
N LYS A 254 -16.20 -2.48 1.73
CA LYS A 254 -17.36 -1.58 1.69
C LYS A 254 -17.05 -0.12 2.06
N ALA A 255 -15.79 0.26 2.01
CA ALA A 255 -15.39 1.66 2.07
C ALA A 255 -15.98 2.49 0.90
N ALA A 256 -16.20 1.87 -0.24
CA ALA A 256 -17.11 2.32 -1.30
C ALA A 256 -18.16 1.22 -1.53
N ALA A 257 -19.45 1.56 -1.45
CA ALA A 257 -20.52 0.58 -1.60
C ALA A 257 -20.61 0.03 -3.03
N THR A 258 -20.38 0.91 -4.02
CA THR A 258 -20.37 0.59 -5.45
C THR A 258 -19.21 1.31 -6.15
N VAL A 259 -18.96 0.97 -7.41
CA VAL A 259 -17.94 1.66 -8.23
C VAL A 259 -18.29 3.14 -8.43
N GLU A 260 -19.56 3.48 -8.52
CA GLU A 260 -20.07 4.84 -8.67
C GLU A 260 -19.84 5.70 -7.42
N ASP A 261 -19.76 5.05 -6.26
CA ASP A 261 -19.48 5.68 -4.95
C ASP A 261 -17.97 5.94 -4.74
N PHE A 262 -17.12 5.35 -5.56
CA PHE A 262 -15.68 5.52 -5.44
C PHE A 262 -15.24 6.94 -5.86
N PRO A 263 -14.32 7.59 -5.14
CA PRO A 263 -14.07 9.03 -5.26
C PRO A 263 -13.37 9.47 -6.55
N TYR A 264 -12.87 8.52 -7.37
CA TYR A 264 -11.94 8.76 -8.46
C TYR A 264 -12.37 9.87 -9.43
N LEU A 265 -13.61 9.82 -9.97
CA LEU A 265 -14.05 10.82 -10.95
C LEU A 265 -14.11 12.23 -10.35
N LYS A 266 -14.57 12.35 -9.11
CA LYS A 266 -14.65 13.65 -8.40
C LYS A 266 -13.25 14.19 -8.10
N MET A 267 -12.34 13.32 -7.66
CA MET A 267 -10.95 13.70 -7.40
C MET A 267 -10.23 14.09 -8.69
N LYS A 268 -10.44 13.35 -9.79
CA LYS A 268 -9.89 13.69 -11.11
C LYS A 268 -10.42 15.03 -11.62
N GLU A 269 -11.73 15.29 -11.53
CA GLU A 269 -12.35 16.56 -11.90
C GLU A 269 -11.82 17.73 -11.06
N ALA A 270 -11.59 17.51 -9.77
CA ALA A 270 -11.01 18.49 -8.87
C ALA A 270 -9.48 18.66 -9.04
N GLN A 271 -8.84 17.90 -9.94
CA GLN A 271 -7.38 17.88 -10.15
C GLN A 271 -6.60 17.53 -8.87
N ALA A 272 -7.14 16.61 -8.06
CA ALA A 272 -6.45 16.07 -6.91
C ALA A 272 -5.27 15.17 -7.35
N HIS A 273 -4.20 15.16 -6.56
CA HIS A 273 -3.11 14.20 -6.76
C HIS A 273 -3.57 12.79 -6.37
N ILE A 274 -3.40 11.83 -7.25
CA ILE A 274 -3.91 10.46 -7.12
C ILE A 274 -2.79 9.46 -7.42
N SER A 275 -2.68 8.40 -6.62
CA SER A 275 -2.02 7.16 -7.01
C SER A 275 -3.02 6.01 -7.06
N ILE A 276 -2.82 5.07 -8.00
CA ILE A 276 -3.61 3.84 -8.13
C ILE A 276 -2.80 2.69 -7.52
N ASN A 277 -3.41 1.93 -6.62
CA ASN A 277 -2.71 0.94 -5.82
C ASN A 277 -3.55 -0.33 -5.65
N THR A 278 -2.90 -1.43 -5.28
CA THR A 278 -3.56 -2.71 -5.03
C THR A 278 -4.03 -2.88 -3.59
N ASP A 279 -3.40 -2.17 -2.64
CA ASP A 279 -3.52 -2.41 -1.20
C ASP A 279 -2.97 -3.79 -0.81
N ASN A 280 -3.65 -4.86 -1.22
CA ASN A 280 -3.32 -6.26 -0.92
C ASN A 280 -3.54 -7.13 -2.17
N ARG A 281 -2.47 -7.47 -2.87
CA ARG A 281 -2.54 -8.21 -4.15
C ARG A 281 -3.27 -9.55 -4.03
N THR A 282 -2.91 -10.32 -3.02
CA THR A 282 -3.46 -11.66 -2.79
C THR A 282 -4.80 -11.61 -2.09
N VAL A 283 -4.92 -10.84 -1.01
CA VAL A 283 -6.18 -10.74 -0.27
C VAL A 283 -7.28 -10.14 -1.14
N SER A 284 -6.98 -9.12 -1.93
CA SER A 284 -7.96 -8.53 -2.86
C SER A 284 -8.07 -9.28 -4.20
N ASP A 285 -7.29 -10.34 -4.42
CA ASP A 285 -7.20 -11.05 -5.71
C ASP A 285 -7.02 -10.06 -6.89
N THR A 286 -6.12 -9.10 -6.74
CA THR A 286 -5.86 -8.05 -7.73
C THR A 286 -4.37 -7.86 -8.01
N ASP A 287 -4.08 -7.09 -9.04
CA ASP A 287 -2.77 -6.59 -9.42
C ASP A 287 -2.94 -5.24 -10.10
N LEU A 288 -1.88 -4.46 -10.32
CA LEU A 288 -2.02 -3.13 -10.94
C LEU A 288 -2.53 -3.20 -12.38
N THR A 289 -2.26 -4.26 -13.12
CA THR A 289 -2.80 -4.46 -14.46
C THR A 289 -4.32 -4.61 -14.43
N LYS A 290 -4.84 -5.35 -13.46
CA LYS A 290 -6.29 -5.46 -13.21
C LYS A 290 -6.88 -4.13 -12.76
N GLU A 291 -6.26 -3.43 -11.81
CA GLU A 291 -6.71 -2.11 -11.36
C GLU A 291 -6.80 -1.14 -12.56
N TYR A 292 -5.76 -1.04 -13.40
CA TYR A 292 -5.78 -0.18 -14.59
C TYR A 292 -6.91 -0.58 -15.57
N THR A 293 -7.14 -1.88 -15.74
CA THR A 293 -8.24 -2.41 -16.56
C THR A 293 -9.60 -1.99 -16.00
N LEU A 294 -9.78 -2.05 -14.67
CA LEU A 294 -11.00 -1.62 -13.99
C LEU A 294 -11.21 -0.11 -14.11
N TYR A 295 -10.17 0.69 -13.88
CA TYR A 295 -10.26 2.15 -14.05
C TYR A 295 -10.61 2.56 -15.48
N HIS A 296 -10.00 1.89 -16.48
CA HIS A 296 -10.37 2.14 -17.88
C HIS A 296 -11.82 1.75 -18.16
N ARG A 297 -12.25 0.58 -17.70
CA ARG A 297 -13.61 0.04 -17.91
C ARG A 297 -14.70 0.91 -17.30
N HIS A 298 -14.52 1.31 -16.05
CA HIS A 298 -15.56 1.98 -15.28
C HIS A 298 -15.50 3.49 -15.37
N PHE A 299 -14.32 4.07 -15.51
CA PHE A 299 -14.13 5.52 -15.49
C PHE A 299 -13.60 6.09 -16.79
N HIS A 300 -13.42 5.25 -17.83
CA HIS A 300 -12.85 5.65 -19.12
C HIS A 300 -11.47 6.32 -18.97
N THR A 301 -10.69 5.89 -17.98
CA THR A 301 -9.33 6.39 -17.73
C THR A 301 -8.45 6.08 -18.95
N THR A 302 -7.79 7.09 -19.48
CA THR A 302 -6.93 6.99 -20.65
C THR A 302 -5.46 6.76 -20.29
N PRO A 303 -4.59 6.35 -21.23
CA PRO A 303 -3.15 6.29 -20.97
C PRO A 303 -2.55 7.62 -20.50
N VAL A 304 -3.06 8.76 -20.99
CA VAL A 304 -2.63 10.10 -20.53
C VAL A 304 -3.02 10.34 -19.07
N ASP A 305 -4.20 9.88 -18.66
CA ASP A 305 -4.61 9.95 -17.27
C ASP A 305 -3.71 9.07 -16.38
N PHE A 306 -3.42 7.83 -16.81
CA PHE A 306 -2.48 6.94 -16.09
C PHE A 306 -1.08 7.54 -15.98
N TYR A 307 -0.58 8.17 -17.04
CA TYR A 307 0.67 8.91 -16.99
C TYR A 307 0.64 9.96 -15.88
N GLN A 308 -0.40 10.81 -15.83
CA GLN A 308 -0.52 11.85 -14.81
C GLN A 308 -0.58 11.26 -13.39
N HIS A 309 -1.34 10.18 -13.17
CA HIS A 309 -1.41 9.51 -11.86
C HIS A 309 -0.06 8.92 -11.44
N ASN A 310 0.73 8.40 -12.39
CA ASN A 310 2.09 7.96 -12.09
C ASN A 310 3.04 9.14 -11.78
N VAL A 311 2.89 10.27 -12.47
CA VAL A 311 3.62 11.51 -12.12
C VAL A 311 3.27 11.94 -10.69
N ASP A 312 1.98 12.00 -10.35
CA ASP A 312 1.51 12.35 -9.01
C ASP A 312 2.07 11.37 -7.95
N ALA A 313 2.04 10.07 -8.24
CA ALA A 313 2.58 9.05 -7.35
C ALA A 313 4.09 9.20 -7.12
N ILE A 314 4.87 9.41 -8.19
CA ILE A 314 6.33 9.63 -8.07
C ILE A 314 6.60 10.89 -7.24
N GLN A 315 5.88 11.99 -7.47
CA GLN A 315 6.04 13.24 -6.72
C GLN A 315 5.68 13.06 -5.23
N ALA A 316 4.61 12.31 -4.93
CA ALA A 316 4.17 12.02 -3.57
C ALA A 316 4.98 10.92 -2.88
N SER A 317 5.81 10.16 -3.62
CA SER A 317 6.64 9.09 -3.06
C SER A 317 7.67 9.61 -2.06
N PHE A 318 8.20 8.71 -1.24
CA PHE A 318 9.28 9.02 -0.30
C PHE A 318 10.68 8.70 -0.88
N ALA A 319 10.77 8.58 -2.20
CA ALA A 319 12.03 8.49 -2.93
C ALA A 319 12.84 9.80 -2.80
N SER A 320 14.16 9.72 -2.97
CA SER A 320 15.00 10.90 -3.05
C SER A 320 14.67 11.75 -4.29
N ASP A 321 15.06 13.01 -4.30
CA ASP A 321 14.83 13.90 -5.45
C ASP A 321 15.52 13.38 -6.72
N GLU A 322 16.69 12.76 -6.58
CA GLU A 322 17.42 12.12 -7.67
C GLU A 322 16.64 10.92 -8.22
N GLU A 323 16.17 10.02 -7.34
CA GLU A 323 15.35 8.86 -7.74
C GLU A 323 14.05 9.31 -8.42
N LYS A 324 13.36 10.34 -7.89
CA LYS A 324 12.15 10.89 -8.52
C LYS A 324 12.43 11.40 -9.94
N GLN A 325 13.54 12.10 -10.15
CA GLN A 325 13.91 12.63 -11.47
C GLN A 325 14.20 11.49 -12.47
N GLU A 326 14.89 10.45 -12.03
CA GLU A 326 15.14 9.26 -12.85
C GLU A 326 13.84 8.52 -13.20
N LEU A 327 12.95 8.34 -12.23
CA LEU A 327 11.65 7.69 -12.41
C LEU A 327 10.76 8.47 -13.38
N LEU A 328 10.69 9.80 -13.25
CA LEU A 328 9.93 10.65 -14.17
C LEU A 328 10.48 10.56 -15.60
N THR A 329 11.80 10.52 -15.77
CA THR A 329 12.41 10.34 -17.10
C THR A 329 12.09 8.99 -17.73
N LYS A 330 12.12 7.90 -16.93
CA LYS A 330 11.70 6.56 -17.38
C LYS A 330 10.22 6.52 -17.75
N LEU A 331 9.38 7.15 -16.92
CA LEU A 331 7.94 7.22 -17.12
C LEU A 331 7.59 7.98 -18.42
N GLU A 332 8.16 9.17 -18.62
CA GLU A 332 7.94 9.96 -19.84
C GLU A 332 8.30 9.18 -21.11
N LYS A 333 9.46 8.50 -21.09
CA LYS A 333 9.87 7.63 -22.20
C LYS A 333 8.89 6.47 -22.44
N ALA A 334 8.37 5.85 -21.37
CA ALA A 334 7.42 4.73 -21.49
C ALA A 334 6.06 5.15 -22.05
N TYR A 335 5.67 6.41 -21.87
CA TYR A 335 4.38 6.94 -22.35
C TYR A 335 4.51 7.81 -23.61
N ALA A 336 5.70 7.90 -24.23
CA ALA A 336 5.94 8.79 -25.37
C ALA A 336 4.94 8.63 -26.55
N ASP A 337 4.45 7.41 -26.77
CA ASP A 337 3.49 7.13 -27.85
C ASP A 337 2.04 7.58 -27.53
N TYR A 338 1.79 8.00 -26.28
CA TYR A 338 0.47 8.42 -25.80
C TYR A 338 0.38 9.92 -25.50
N LEU A 339 1.52 10.60 -25.33
CA LEU A 339 1.64 12.02 -25.01
C LEU A 339 1.76 12.86 -26.29
#